data_cf93574c68480aebe3e6b72f8529cd75
#
_entry.id   cf93574c68480aebe3e6b72f8529cd75
#
_cell.length_a   1.000
_cell.length_b   1.000
_cell.length_c   1.000
_cell.angle_alpha   90.00
_cell.angle_beta   90.00
_cell.angle_gamma   90.00
#
_symmetry.space_group_name_H-M   'P 1'
#
loop_
_entity.id
_entity.type
_entity.pdbx_description
1 polymer ?
#
loop_
_entity_poly.entity_id
_entity_poly.type
_entity_poly.pdbx_seq_one_letter_code
_entity_poly.pdbx_strand_id
1 'polypeptide(L)'
;IKPELFKKQPYYLTGCDRYGQQFDALLPALAKHADVIAPDLRGRGPQAKLRGDVAYIGQLEDDIADLIDLYARPEQKIVLAGHSSGGGLAIRFLAGAHGDRVTSAILLAPFLKYNAPTMRPNAGGWSRPLVRRFIGLSLLNAVGVTVLNHLTVLQFAFPEFVLNTAHKVALTRSYTYRMNLSYEPRSDYLSDIAALPRFDLIVGQDDKFFIADAFKPLMRAVTDKGQYHMIQTRGHLNLLYAPETLQIIKRHLATG
;
A
#
# COMPACT_ATOMS: atom_id res chain seq x y z
N ILE A 1 -10.39 21.81 0.02
CA ILE A 1 -8.96 22.10 -0.26
C ILE A 1 -8.96 23.20 -1.29
N LYS A 2 -8.34 24.38 -0.98
CA LYS A 2 -8.34 25.53 -1.89
C LYS A 2 -7.38 25.23 -3.06
N PRO A 3 -7.78 25.39 -4.32
CA PRO A 3 -6.97 25.10 -5.51
C PRO A 3 -5.71 25.97 -5.66
N GLU A 4 -5.60 27.06 -4.92
CA GLU A 4 -4.54 28.06 -5.08
C GLU A 4 -3.19 27.71 -4.43
N LEU A 5 -3.07 26.55 -3.77
CA LEU A 5 -1.85 26.15 -3.05
C LEU A 5 -0.87 25.30 -3.87
N PHE A 6 -1.24 24.91 -5.09
CA PHE A 6 -0.40 24.04 -5.90
C PHE A 6 0.51 24.88 -6.82
N LYS A 7 1.74 25.14 -6.36
CA LYS A 7 2.83 25.49 -7.29
C LYS A 7 2.93 24.36 -8.31
N LYS A 8 3.06 24.67 -9.59
CA LYS A 8 3.24 23.68 -10.67
C LYS A 8 4.47 22.81 -10.36
N GLN A 9 4.28 21.68 -9.74
CA GLN A 9 5.34 20.70 -9.46
C GLN A 9 5.41 19.68 -10.59
N PRO A 10 6.62 19.19 -10.95
CA PRO A 10 6.77 18.24 -12.04
C PRO A 10 6.25 16.84 -11.71
N TYR A 11 6.00 16.55 -10.43
CA TYR A 11 5.55 15.23 -9.97
C TYR A 11 4.24 15.31 -9.24
N TYR A 12 3.44 14.25 -9.41
CA TYR A 12 2.25 13.95 -8.64
C TYR A 12 2.55 12.69 -7.81
N LEU A 13 2.52 12.80 -6.49
CA LEU A 13 2.73 11.70 -5.56
C LEU A 13 1.40 11.33 -4.92
N THR A 14 0.93 10.10 -5.12
CA THR A 14 -0.21 9.57 -4.39
C THR A 14 0.21 8.43 -3.48
N GLY A 15 -0.31 8.40 -2.27
CA GLY A 15 0.00 7.40 -1.27
C GLY A 15 -1.17 6.47 -1.00
N CYS A 16 -0.91 5.18 -0.94
CA CYS A 16 -1.87 4.14 -0.59
C CYS A 16 -1.53 3.57 0.79
N ASP A 17 -2.43 3.71 1.77
CA ASP A 17 -2.25 3.10 3.07
C ASP A 17 -3.56 3.02 3.88
N ARG A 18 -3.46 2.79 5.20
CA ARG A 18 -4.61 2.64 6.11
C ARG A 18 -5.53 3.86 6.09
N TYR A 19 -4.95 5.08 6.14
CA TYR A 19 -5.62 6.38 6.00
C TYR A 19 -4.57 7.47 5.77
N GLY A 20 -4.96 8.55 5.11
CA GLY A 20 -4.05 9.60 4.64
C GLY A 20 -3.17 10.23 5.74
N GLN A 21 -3.68 10.36 6.97
CA GLN A 21 -2.94 10.95 8.11
C GLN A 21 -1.64 10.23 8.47
N GLN A 22 -1.45 8.99 8.04
CA GLN A 22 -0.21 8.25 8.28
C GLN A 22 0.99 8.91 7.60
N PHE A 23 0.76 9.70 6.56
CA PHE A 23 1.78 10.44 5.82
C PHE A 23 1.92 11.90 6.26
N ASP A 24 1.15 12.38 7.25
CA ASP A 24 1.13 13.79 7.66
C ASP A 24 2.52 14.35 7.99
N ALA A 25 3.43 13.54 8.52
CA ALA A 25 4.80 13.95 8.79
C ALA A 25 5.64 14.15 7.50
N LEU A 26 5.31 13.43 6.41
CA LEU A 26 6.03 13.51 5.15
C LEU A 26 5.45 14.58 4.21
N LEU A 27 4.12 14.80 4.25
CA LEU A 27 3.42 15.67 3.30
C LEU A 27 4.00 17.10 3.23
N PRO A 28 4.22 17.84 4.35
CA PRO A 28 4.73 19.21 4.28
C PRO A 28 6.14 19.29 3.69
N ALA A 29 6.96 18.26 3.95
CA ALA A 29 8.34 18.21 3.48
C ALA A 29 8.44 17.85 1.99
N LEU A 30 7.45 17.11 1.45
CA LEU A 30 7.38 16.70 0.05
C LEU A 30 6.63 17.69 -0.83
N ALA A 31 5.73 18.52 -0.27
CA ALA A 31 4.95 19.51 -1.01
C ALA A 31 5.78 20.56 -1.75
N LYS A 32 7.07 20.70 -1.41
CA LYS A 32 8.03 21.56 -2.13
C LYS A 32 8.57 20.90 -3.40
N HIS A 33 8.41 19.59 -3.56
CA HIS A 33 9.00 18.77 -4.62
C HIS A 33 7.95 18.11 -5.53
N ALA A 34 6.72 17.92 -5.02
CA ALA A 34 5.64 17.27 -5.74
C ALA A 34 4.27 17.82 -5.29
N ASP A 35 3.26 17.69 -6.14
CA ASP A 35 1.86 17.76 -5.71
C ASP A 35 1.54 16.43 -5.02
N VAL A 36 1.22 16.44 -3.73
CA VAL A 36 1.09 15.22 -2.93
C VAL A 36 -0.34 15.02 -2.49
N ILE A 37 -0.88 13.83 -2.77
CA ILE A 37 -2.20 13.41 -2.29
C ILE A 37 -2.06 12.12 -1.50
N ALA A 38 -2.59 12.11 -0.27
CA ALA A 38 -2.70 10.93 0.58
C ALA A 38 -4.19 10.69 0.88
N PRO A 39 -4.90 9.91 0.05
CA PRO A 39 -6.33 9.71 0.20
C PRO A 39 -6.64 8.73 1.35
N ASP A 40 -7.80 8.93 1.98
CA ASP A 40 -8.47 7.85 2.68
C ASP A 40 -9.09 6.89 1.65
N LEU A 41 -8.47 5.74 1.46
CA LEU A 41 -8.97 4.76 0.51
C LEU A 41 -10.33 4.20 0.93
N ARG A 42 -11.13 3.79 -0.03
CA ARG A 42 -12.43 3.14 0.19
C ARG A 42 -12.33 2.03 1.23
N GLY A 43 -13.31 1.96 2.13
CA GLY A 43 -13.31 1.01 3.24
C GLY A 43 -12.37 1.39 4.40
N ARG A 44 -11.71 2.54 4.34
CA ARG A 44 -10.75 3.05 5.33
C ARG A 44 -11.11 4.46 5.80
N GLY A 45 -10.40 4.91 6.82
CA GLY A 45 -10.58 6.25 7.35
C GLY A 45 -11.90 6.48 8.12
N PRO A 46 -12.09 7.64 8.73
CA PRO A 46 -13.25 7.94 9.57
C PRO A 46 -14.56 8.03 8.78
N GLN A 47 -14.51 8.38 7.50
CA GLN A 47 -15.67 8.60 6.64
C GLN A 47 -16.14 7.33 5.89
N ALA A 48 -15.49 6.18 6.11
CA ALA A 48 -15.84 4.94 5.42
C ALA A 48 -17.26 4.49 5.75
N LYS A 49 -18.13 4.41 4.74
CA LYS A 49 -19.51 3.89 4.86
C LYS A 49 -19.52 2.39 5.14
N LEU A 50 -18.70 1.64 4.40
CA LEU A 50 -18.49 0.20 4.58
C LEU A 50 -17.05 -0.04 4.99
N ARG A 51 -16.80 -0.23 6.29
CA ARG A 51 -15.45 -0.34 6.82
C ARG A 51 -14.89 -1.74 6.59
N GLY A 52 -13.70 -1.81 5.98
CA GLY A 52 -13.02 -3.07 5.67
C GLY A 52 -13.64 -3.83 4.50
N ASP A 53 -14.40 -3.13 3.65
CA ASP A 53 -15.07 -3.70 2.50
C ASP A 53 -15.00 -2.79 1.27
N VAL A 54 -15.12 -3.39 0.09
CA VAL A 54 -15.24 -2.76 -1.23
C VAL A 54 -16.38 -3.44 -2.01
N ALA A 55 -16.83 -2.86 -3.11
CA ALA A 55 -17.91 -3.48 -3.89
C ALA A 55 -17.43 -4.69 -4.70
N TYR A 56 -16.21 -4.65 -5.23
CA TYR A 56 -15.61 -5.71 -6.05
C TYR A 56 -14.08 -5.71 -5.90
N ILE A 57 -13.44 -6.83 -6.27
CA ILE A 57 -11.99 -6.97 -6.31
C ILE A 57 -11.45 -6.11 -7.46
N GLY A 58 -10.52 -5.18 -7.16
CA GLY A 58 -10.00 -4.21 -8.13
C GLY A 58 -10.55 -2.80 -7.96
N GLN A 59 -11.63 -2.59 -7.16
CA GLN A 59 -12.20 -1.26 -6.97
C GLN A 59 -11.20 -0.24 -6.42
N LEU A 60 -10.23 -0.65 -5.60
CA LEU A 60 -9.19 0.26 -5.12
C LEU A 60 -8.22 0.68 -6.23
N GLU A 61 -8.01 -0.18 -7.21
CA GLU A 61 -7.20 0.15 -8.41
C GLU A 61 -7.92 1.20 -9.25
N ASP A 62 -9.24 1.05 -9.45
CA ASP A 62 -10.07 2.04 -10.16
C ASP A 62 -10.13 3.37 -9.40
N ASP A 63 -10.31 3.34 -8.07
CA ASP A 63 -10.30 4.54 -7.23
C ASP A 63 -8.97 5.34 -7.34
N ILE A 64 -7.83 4.64 -7.46
CA ILE A 64 -6.51 5.29 -7.67
C ILE A 64 -6.44 5.89 -9.08
N ALA A 65 -6.93 5.18 -10.10
CA ALA A 65 -6.98 5.69 -11.45
C ALA A 65 -7.85 6.96 -11.55
N ASP A 66 -9.03 6.95 -10.93
CA ASP A 66 -9.92 8.12 -10.83
C ASP A 66 -9.25 9.32 -10.13
N LEU A 67 -8.48 9.07 -9.06
CA LEU A 67 -7.71 10.12 -8.38
C LEU A 67 -6.63 10.72 -9.28
N ILE A 68 -5.94 9.89 -10.06
CA ILE A 68 -4.95 10.36 -11.05
C ILE A 68 -5.65 11.22 -12.10
N ASP A 69 -6.77 10.78 -12.67
CA ASP A 69 -7.53 11.51 -13.69
C ASP A 69 -8.07 12.85 -13.16
N LEU A 70 -8.46 12.89 -11.87
CA LEU A 70 -9.04 14.10 -11.26
C LEU A 70 -7.99 15.16 -10.90
N TYR A 71 -6.80 14.77 -10.50
CA TYR A 71 -5.83 15.68 -9.88
C TYR A 71 -4.53 15.83 -10.65
N ALA A 72 -4.08 14.83 -11.40
CA ALA A 72 -2.84 14.92 -12.15
C ALA A 72 -3.00 15.74 -13.43
N ARG A 73 -1.98 16.50 -13.78
CA ARG A 73 -1.91 17.21 -15.06
C ARG A 73 -1.21 16.37 -16.11
N PRO A 74 -1.53 16.54 -17.41
CA PRO A 74 -0.97 15.72 -18.49
C PRO A 74 0.56 15.66 -18.53
N GLU A 75 1.24 16.74 -18.11
CA GLU A 75 2.70 16.84 -18.12
C GLU A 75 3.39 16.29 -16.87
N GLN A 76 2.62 15.90 -15.85
CA GLN A 76 3.20 15.43 -14.60
C GLN A 76 3.61 13.96 -14.69
N LYS A 77 4.78 13.66 -14.13
CA LYS A 77 5.20 12.29 -13.85
C LYS A 77 4.50 11.79 -12.60
N ILE A 78 3.84 10.66 -12.67
CA ILE A 78 3.10 10.08 -11.56
C ILE A 78 4.03 9.13 -10.78
N VAL A 79 4.12 9.34 -9.47
CA VAL A 79 4.82 8.45 -8.55
C VAL A 79 3.80 7.85 -7.58
N LEU A 80 3.69 6.54 -7.55
CA LEU A 80 2.78 5.84 -6.63
C LEU A 80 3.56 5.36 -5.41
N ALA A 81 3.18 5.85 -4.23
CA ALA A 81 3.77 5.40 -2.97
C ALA A 81 2.81 4.52 -2.19
N GLY A 82 3.32 3.48 -1.54
CA GLY A 82 2.49 2.62 -0.70
C GLY A 82 3.25 2.01 0.47
N HIS A 83 2.61 1.99 1.65
CA HIS A 83 3.15 1.37 2.84
C HIS A 83 2.39 0.10 3.21
N SER A 84 3.09 -0.95 3.61
CA SER A 84 2.48 -2.18 4.11
C SER A 84 1.48 -2.78 3.10
N SER A 85 0.20 -2.94 3.45
CA SER A 85 -0.86 -3.36 2.54
C SER A 85 -1.07 -2.37 1.39
N GLY A 86 -0.87 -1.06 1.63
CA GLY A 86 -0.87 -0.06 0.55
C GLY A 86 0.28 -0.24 -0.44
N GLY A 87 1.43 -0.77 0.02
CA GLY A 87 2.52 -1.19 -0.86
C GLY A 87 2.14 -2.38 -1.74
N GLY A 88 1.39 -3.34 -1.18
CA GLY A 88 0.82 -4.45 -1.95
C GLY A 88 -0.17 -3.99 -3.01
N LEU A 89 -1.06 -3.06 -2.65
CA LEU A 89 -1.99 -2.42 -3.59
C LEU A 89 -1.24 -1.63 -4.68
N ALA A 90 -0.16 -0.92 -4.33
CA ALA A 90 0.65 -0.22 -5.31
C ALA A 90 1.27 -1.19 -6.34
N ILE A 91 1.83 -2.32 -5.88
CA ILE A 91 2.35 -3.37 -6.77
C ILE A 91 1.23 -3.91 -7.68
N ARG A 92 0.06 -4.21 -7.10
CA ARG A 92 -1.11 -4.69 -7.82
C ARG A 92 -1.58 -3.72 -8.89
N PHE A 93 -1.67 -2.42 -8.57
CA PHE A 93 -2.03 -1.35 -9.49
C PHE A 93 -1.05 -1.25 -10.66
N LEU A 94 0.26 -1.21 -10.34
CA LEU A 94 1.34 -1.06 -11.32
C LEU A 94 1.44 -2.22 -12.31
N ALA A 95 1.11 -3.42 -11.89
CA ALA A 95 1.06 -4.60 -12.75
C ALA A 95 -0.31 -4.80 -13.44
N GLY A 96 -1.29 -3.96 -13.12
CA GLY A 96 -2.66 -4.03 -13.61
C GLY A 96 -2.93 -3.17 -14.85
N ALA A 97 -4.21 -3.04 -15.17
CA ALA A 97 -4.70 -2.31 -16.35
C ALA A 97 -4.37 -0.81 -16.35
N HIS A 98 -4.04 -0.24 -15.18
CA HIS A 98 -3.77 1.19 -15.00
C HIS A 98 -2.29 1.50 -14.77
N GLY A 99 -1.41 0.49 -14.80
CA GLY A 99 0.01 0.64 -14.43
C GLY A 99 0.81 1.59 -15.31
N ASP A 100 0.48 1.69 -16.57
CA ASP A 100 1.09 2.57 -17.58
C ASP A 100 0.93 4.07 -17.25
N ARG A 101 -0.02 4.44 -16.38
CA ARG A 101 -0.24 5.81 -15.90
C ARG A 101 0.87 6.27 -14.94
N VAL A 102 1.64 5.33 -14.36
CA VAL A 102 2.60 5.61 -13.30
C VAL A 102 4.03 5.45 -13.79
N THR A 103 4.85 6.46 -13.59
CA THR A 103 6.24 6.50 -14.05
C THR A 103 7.18 5.71 -13.12
N SER A 104 6.94 5.74 -11.81
CA SER A 104 7.79 5.06 -10.82
C SER A 104 7.07 4.86 -9.49
N ALA A 105 7.65 4.06 -8.61
CA ALA A 105 7.04 3.72 -7.32
C ALA A 105 7.97 3.89 -6.11
N ILE A 106 7.36 4.13 -4.94
CA ILE A 106 8.01 4.10 -3.64
C ILE A 106 7.28 3.09 -2.76
N LEU A 107 7.96 1.99 -2.47
CA LEU A 107 7.41 0.86 -1.72
C LEU A 107 7.99 0.85 -0.30
N LEU A 108 7.15 1.15 0.68
CA LEU A 108 7.54 1.23 2.09
C LEU A 108 7.08 -0.05 2.80
N ALA A 109 8.02 -0.96 3.07
CA ALA A 109 7.75 -2.26 3.69
C ALA A 109 6.48 -2.93 3.11
N PRO A 110 6.42 -3.19 1.78
CA PRO A 110 5.18 -3.63 1.13
C PRO A 110 4.79 -5.06 1.54
N PHE A 111 3.50 -5.30 1.72
CA PHE A 111 2.98 -6.65 1.82
C PHE A 111 3.01 -7.30 0.42
N LEU A 112 3.76 -8.38 0.24
CA LEU A 112 3.85 -9.06 -1.05
C LEU A 112 2.84 -10.19 -1.18
N LYS A 113 2.88 -11.16 -0.26
CA LYS A 113 1.93 -12.26 -0.18
C LYS A 113 2.03 -12.93 1.19
N TYR A 114 0.96 -13.60 1.64
CA TYR A 114 0.94 -14.28 2.95
C TYR A 114 2.00 -15.39 3.08
N ASN A 115 2.39 -16.00 1.98
CA ASN A 115 3.41 -17.06 1.89
C ASN A 115 4.74 -16.60 1.29
N ALA A 116 4.93 -15.28 1.09
CA ALA A 116 6.20 -14.75 0.61
C ALA A 116 7.31 -14.94 1.66
N PRO A 117 8.56 -15.16 1.23
CA PRO A 117 9.70 -15.25 2.15
C PRO A 117 9.89 -14.02 3.04
N THR A 118 9.29 -12.89 2.66
CA THR A 118 9.32 -11.64 3.43
C THR A 118 8.38 -11.65 4.63
N MET A 119 7.46 -12.62 4.74
CA MET A 119 6.52 -12.69 5.85
C MET A 119 7.12 -13.36 7.08
N ARG A 120 6.94 -12.75 8.25
CA ARG A 120 7.22 -13.44 9.51
C ARG A 120 6.10 -14.44 9.84
N PRO A 121 6.42 -15.55 10.51
CA PRO A 121 5.40 -16.49 11.00
C PRO A 121 4.31 -15.75 11.78
N ASN A 122 3.03 -16.07 11.50
CA ASN A 122 1.85 -15.45 12.12
C ASN A 122 1.78 -13.92 12.01
N ALA A 123 2.46 -13.32 11.04
CA ALA A 123 2.56 -11.86 10.88
C ALA A 123 2.87 -11.13 12.21
N GLY A 124 3.74 -11.72 13.05
CA GLY A 124 4.06 -11.18 14.37
C GLY A 124 2.87 -11.09 15.35
N GLY A 125 1.79 -11.83 15.12
CA GLY A 125 0.57 -11.79 15.94
C GLY A 125 -0.40 -10.65 15.61
N TRP A 126 -0.08 -9.83 14.62
CA TRP A 126 -0.90 -8.67 14.24
C TRP A 126 -2.22 -9.04 13.55
N SER A 127 -2.25 -10.13 12.79
CA SER A 127 -3.41 -10.52 12.00
C SER A 127 -3.83 -11.96 12.28
N ARG A 128 -5.14 -12.18 12.27
CA ARG A 128 -5.78 -13.49 12.42
C ARG A 128 -6.56 -13.83 11.14
N PRO A 129 -5.98 -14.61 10.21
CA PRO A 129 -6.69 -15.06 9.03
C PRO A 129 -7.71 -16.15 9.38
N LEU A 130 -8.90 -16.04 8.79
CA LEU A 130 -9.96 -17.06 8.85
C LEU A 130 -9.75 -18.06 7.71
N VAL A 131 -8.70 -18.87 7.82
CA VAL A 131 -8.14 -19.69 6.73
C VAL A 131 -9.19 -20.57 6.04
N ARG A 132 -10.05 -21.28 6.80
CA ARG A 132 -11.10 -22.15 6.21
C ARG A 132 -12.06 -21.35 5.33
N ARG A 133 -12.46 -20.15 5.80
CA ARG A 133 -13.35 -19.27 5.04
C ARG A 133 -12.67 -18.72 3.80
N PHE A 134 -11.41 -18.32 3.93
CA PHE A 134 -10.61 -17.84 2.79
C PHE A 134 -10.52 -18.91 1.70
N ILE A 135 -10.17 -20.15 2.05
CA ILE A 135 -10.10 -21.28 1.11
C ILE A 135 -11.46 -21.54 0.45
N GLY A 136 -12.53 -21.62 1.25
CA GLY A 136 -13.90 -21.85 0.72
C GLY A 136 -14.33 -20.77 -0.27
N LEU A 137 -14.07 -19.49 0.04
CA LEU A 137 -14.36 -18.39 -0.87
C LEU A 137 -13.48 -18.42 -2.12
N SER A 138 -12.20 -18.79 -2.00
CA SER A 138 -11.33 -18.95 -3.17
C SER A 138 -11.83 -20.04 -4.12
N LEU A 139 -12.30 -21.18 -3.59
CA LEU A 139 -12.89 -22.24 -4.40
C LEU A 139 -14.19 -21.79 -5.08
N LEU A 140 -15.06 -21.07 -4.37
CA LEU A 140 -16.29 -20.51 -4.94
C LEU A 140 -15.97 -19.50 -6.07
N ASN A 141 -14.97 -18.64 -5.87
CA ASN A 141 -14.54 -17.69 -6.90
C ASN A 141 -13.95 -18.39 -8.13
N ALA A 142 -13.25 -19.52 -7.95
CA ALA A 142 -12.73 -20.29 -9.07
C ALA A 142 -13.82 -20.84 -10.02
N VAL A 143 -15.04 -21.02 -9.51
CA VAL A 143 -16.22 -21.43 -10.31
C VAL A 143 -17.21 -20.27 -10.57
N GLY A 144 -16.75 -19.02 -10.38
CA GLY A 144 -17.54 -17.81 -10.68
C GLY A 144 -18.56 -17.39 -9.62
N VAL A 145 -18.62 -18.05 -8.45
CA VAL A 145 -19.55 -17.67 -7.35
C VAL A 145 -18.90 -16.62 -6.47
N THR A 146 -19.28 -15.35 -6.65
CA THR A 146 -18.69 -14.19 -5.97
C THR A 146 -19.59 -13.52 -4.94
N VAL A 147 -20.85 -13.94 -4.83
CA VAL A 147 -21.87 -13.31 -3.97
C VAL A 147 -21.48 -13.27 -2.48
N LEU A 148 -20.63 -14.19 -2.02
CA LEU A 148 -20.17 -14.27 -0.64
C LEU A 148 -18.85 -13.51 -0.37
N ASN A 149 -18.31 -12.78 -1.33
CA ASN A 149 -17.03 -12.07 -1.20
C ASN A 149 -17.06 -10.94 -0.16
N HIS A 150 -18.22 -10.55 0.34
CA HIS A 150 -18.40 -9.62 1.44
C HIS A 150 -18.11 -10.23 2.82
N LEU A 151 -17.90 -11.54 2.91
CA LEU A 151 -17.61 -12.20 4.19
C LEU A 151 -16.20 -11.89 4.68
N THR A 152 -16.06 -11.62 5.97
CA THR A 152 -14.77 -11.35 6.63
C THR A 152 -13.85 -12.54 6.54
N VAL A 153 -12.60 -12.32 6.13
CA VAL A 153 -11.54 -13.35 6.05
C VAL A 153 -10.30 -13.01 6.87
N LEU A 154 -10.13 -11.76 7.29
CA LEU A 154 -8.98 -11.30 8.06
C LEU A 154 -9.44 -10.41 9.20
N GLN A 155 -8.89 -10.61 10.40
CA GLN A 155 -9.12 -9.78 11.58
C GLN A 155 -7.79 -9.24 12.08
N PHE A 156 -7.79 -8.00 12.61
CA PHE A 156 -6.59 -7.35 13.14
C PHE A 156 -6.64 -7.24 14.66
N ALA A 157 -5.55 -7.64 15.32
CA ALA A 157 -5.36 -7.57 16.76
C ALA A 157 -4.80 -6.20 17.15
N PHE A 158 -5.68 -5.22 17.38
CA PHE A 158 -5.26 -3.92 17.90
C PHE A 158 -5.04 -4.01 19.42
N PRO A 159 -3.92 -3.47 19.94
CA PRO A 159 -3.73 -3.35 21.38
C PRO A 159 -4.83 -2.51 22.05
N GLU A 160 -5.20 -2.84 23.29
CA GLU A 160 -6.29 -2.16 24.00
C GLU A 160 -6.08 -0.64 24.11
N PHE A 161 -4.84 -0.21 24.31
CA PHE A 161 -4.55 1.22 24.38
C PHE A 161 -4.92 1.96 23.08
N VAL A 162 -4.77 1.32 21.91
CA VAL A 162 -5.19 1.88 20.62
C VAL A 162 -6.72 1.91 20.52
N LEU A 163 -7.39 0.86 21.01
CA LEU A 163 -8.85 0.76 21.01
C LEU A 163 -9.53 1.79 21.93
N ASN A 164 -8.81 2.30 22.92
CA ASN A 164 -9.30 3.28 23.88
C ASN A 164 -9.00 4.74 23.50
N THR A 165 -8.39 4.99 22.33
CA THR A 165 -8.13 6.33 21.83
C THR A 165 -9.32 6.91 21.06
N ALA A 166 -9.34 8.25 20.88
CA ALA A 166 -10.31 8.92 20.01
C ALA A 166 -10.24 8.42 18.54
N HIS A 167 -9.10 7.86 18.13
CA HIS A 167 -8.88 7.32 16.78
C HIS A 167 -9.55 5.95 16.55
N LYS A 168 -10.15 5.32 17.56
CA LYS A 168 -10.83 4.01 17.43
C LYS A 168 -11.90 3.98 16.32
N VAL A 169 -12.51 5.13 16.04
CA VAL A 169 -13.55 5.26 15.01
C VAL A 169 -12.99 5.08 13.61
N ALA A 170 -11.72 5.39 13.39
CA ALA A 170 -11.05 5.26 12.09
C ALA A 170 -10.42 3.87 11.86
N LEU A 171 -10.37 3.01 12.89
CA LEU A 171 -9.71 1.71 12.81
C LEU A 171 -10.51 0.71 11.97
N THR A 172 -9.87 0.11 11.00
CA THR A 172 -10.42 -1.02 10.24
C THR A 172 -9.98 -2.32 10.90
N ARG A 173 -10.90 -3.00 11.61
CA ARG A 173 -10.61 -4.18 12.43
C ARG A 173 -10.63 -5.50 11.67
N SER A 174 -11.17 -5.51 10.46
CA SER A 174 -11.27 -6.72 9.65
C SER A 174 -11.36 -6.38 8.17
N TYR A 175 -11.01 -7.34 7.33
CA TYR A 175 -11.24 -7.28 5.89
C TYR A 175 -12.19 -8.37 5.44
N THR A 176 -13.08 -8.01 4.52
CA THR A 176 -13.80 -8.97 3.69
C THR A 176 -12.83 -9.65 2.71
N TYR A 177 -13.28 -10.75 2.10
CA TYR A 177 -12.50 -11.44 1.08
C TYR A 177 -12.11 -10.50 -0.08
N ARG A 178 -13.07 -9.75 -0.62
CA ARG A 178 -12.83 -8.82 -1.72
C ARG A 178 -11.91 -7.66 -1.34
N MET A 179 -12.02 -7.14 -0.11
CA MET A 179 -11.12 -6.11 0.39
C MET A 179 -9.69 -6.64 0.55
N ASN A 180 -9.55 -7.84 1.13
CA ASN A 180 -8.23 -8.47 1.31
C ASN A 180 -7.52 -8.66 -0.04
N LEU A 181 -8.22 -9.23 -1.02
CA LEU A 181 -7.65 -9.45 -2.36
C LEU A 181 -7.37 -8.15 -3.11
N SER A 182 -8.10 -7.06 -2.83
CA SER A 182 -7.81 -5.75 -3.43
C SER A 182 -6.53 -5.10 -2.90
N TYR A 183 -6.08 -5.48 -1.69
CA TYR A 183 -4.86 -4.94 -1.09
C TYR A 183 -3.61 -5.77 -1.36
N GLU A 184 -3.73 -6.97 -1.86
CA GLU A 184 -2.56 -7.82 -2.11
C GLU A 184 -2.24 -7.93 -3.60
N PRO A 185 -0.97 -8.11 -3.98
CA PRO A 185 -0.61 -8.53 -5.34
C PRO A 185 -1.39 -9.78 -5.76
N ARG A 186 -1.50 -10.02 -7.06
CA ARG A 186 -2.25 -11.16 -7.61
C ARG A 186 -1.65 -12.50 -7.17
N SER A 187 -2.26 -13.60 -7.61
CA SER A 187 -1.80 -14.95 -7.24
C SER A 187 -0.34 -15.17 -7.62
N ASP A 188 0.04 -14.74 -8.82
CA ASP A 188 1.42 -14.69 -9.29
C ASP A 188 2.03 -13.31 -8.97
N TYR A 189 2.33 -13.10 -7.69
CA TYR A 189 2.91 -11.84 -7.22
C TYR A 189 4.33 -11.58 -7.74
N LEU A 190 5.04 -12.61 -8.18
CA LEU A 190 6.36 -12.45 -8.79
C LEU A 190 6.25 -11.82 -10.18
N SER A 191 5.25 -12.20 -10.98
CA SER A 191 4.94 -11.52 -12.23
C SER A 191 4.50 -10.08 -12.02
N ASP A 192 3.70 -9.80 -10.99
CA ASP A 192 3.35 -8.42 -10.61
C ASP A 192 4.60 -7.59 -10.27
N ILE A 193 5.56 -8.16 -9.53
CA ILE A 193 6.84 -7.49 -9.21
C ILE A 193 7.70 -7.27 -10.45
N ALA A 194 7.76 -8.25 -11.36
CA ALA A 194 8.52 -8.13 -12.61
C ALA A 194 8.00 -7.00 -13.52
N ALA A 195 6.69 -6.74 -13.47
CA ALA A 195 6.03 -5.68 -14.24
C ALA A 195 6.28 -4.27 -13.68
N LEU A 196 6.80 -4.12 -12.47
CA LEU A 196 7.02 -2.82 -11.85
C LEU A 196 7.87 -1.89 -12.74
N PRO A 197 7.56 -0.58 -12.81
CA PRO A 197 8.48 0.43 -13.32
C PRO A 197 9.68 0.58 -12.37
N ARG A 198 10.52 1.59 -12.58
CA ARG A 198 11.56 1.96 -11.59
C ARG A 198 10.94 2.17 -10.21
N PHE A 199 11.55 1.62 -9.16
CA PHE A 199 11.06 1.79 -7.80
C PHE A 199 12.19 1.89 -6.76
N ASP A 200 11.89 2.56 -5.65
CA ASP A 200 12.67 2.46 -4.41
C ASP A 200 11.87 1.65 -3.39
N LEU A 201 12.48 0.60 -2.87
CA LEU A 201 11.97 -0.17 -1.74
C LEU A 201 12.69 0.26 -0.47
N ILE A 202 11.92 0.67 0.54
CA ILE A 202 12.43 1.13 1.82
C ILE A 202 11.84 0.25 2.91
N VAL A 203 12.68 -0.36 3.74
CA VAL A 203 12.26 -1.25 4.82
C VAL A 203 13.05 -0.97 6.09
N GLY A 204 12.40 -1.07 7.24
CA GLY A 204 13.07 -0.96 8.54
C GLY A 204 13.73 -2.27 8.94
N GLN A 205 14.97 -2.23 9.44
CA GLN A 205 15.69 -3.42 9.88
C GLN A 205 14.95 -4.17 11.01
N ASP A 206 14.31 -3.41 11.92
CA ASP A 206 13.62 -3.94 13.09
C ASP A 206 12.12 -4.20 12.83
N ASP A 207 11.73 -4.39 11.55
CA ASP A 207 10.35 -4.68 11.20
C ASP A 207 9.87 -5.96 11.89
N LYS A 208 8.76 -5.84 12.62
CA LYS A 208 8.16 -6.95 13.40
C LYS A 208 7.20 -7.80 12.57
N PHE A 209 6.73 -7.29 11.43
CA PHE A 209 5.79 -7.99 10.55
C PHE A 209 6.50 -8.70 9.41
N PHE A 210 7.58 -8.08 8.90
CA PHE A 210 8.31 -8.58 7.75
C PHE A 210 9.78 -8.89 8.06
N ILE A 211 10.38 -9.74 7.24
CA ILE A 211 11.79 -10.06 7.23
C ILE A 211 12.47 -9.13 6.24
N ALA A 212 13.08 -8.06 6.74
CA ALA A 212 13.64 -6.98 5.93
C ALA A 212 14.68 -7.48 4.90
N ASP A 213 15.56 -8.39 5.30
CA ASP A 213 16.63 -8.95 4.45
C ASP A 213 16.09 -9.80 3.29
N ALA A 214 14.85 -10.29 3.39
CA ALA A 214 14.27 -11.15 2.37
C ALA A 214 13.72 -10.38 1.15
N PHE A 215 13.47 -9.08 1.26
CA PHE A 215 12.89 -8.31 0.15
C PHE A 215 13.82 -8.22 -1.06
N LYS A 216 15.07 -7.78 -0.83
CA LYS A 216 16.02 -7.56 -1.93
C LYS A 216 16.31 -8.82 -2.74
N PRO A 217 16.67 -9.98 -2.15
CA PRO A 217 16.91 -11.18 -2.94
C PRO A 217 15.68 -11.65 -3.69
N LEU A 218 14.49 -11.59 -3.06
CA LEU A 218 13.23 -12.01 -3.68
C LEU A 218 12.87 -11.17 -4.89
N MET A 219 12.86 -9.85 -4.75
CA MET A 219 12.42 -8.96 -5.82
C MET A 219 13.47 -8.84 -6.92
N ARG A 220 14.76 -8.88 -6.56
CA ARG A 220 15.85 -8.82 -7.55
C ARG A 220 15.95 -10.07 -8.41
N ALA A 221 15.38 -11.18 -7.98
CA ALA A 221 15.31 -12.40 -8.78
C ALA A 221 14.42 -12.25 -10.02
N VAL A 222 13.50 -11.27 -10.03
CA VAL A 222 12.51 -11.09 -11.12
C VAL A 222 12.59 -9.73 -11.81
N THR A 223 13.30 -8.74 -11.22
CA THR A 223 13.49 -7.40 -11.84
C THR A 223 14.75 -6.71 -11.31
N ASP A 224 15.42 -5.96 -12.18
CA ASP A 224 16.59 -5.12 -11.86
C ASP A 224 16.25 -3.64 -11.66
N LYS A 225 14.98 -3.25 -11.82
CA LYS A 225 14.50 -1.86 -11.79
C LYS A 225 14.42 -1.26 -10.38
N GLY A 226 14.69 -2.04 -9.33
CA GLY A 226 14.56 -1.64 -7.94
C GLY A 226 15.84 -1.15 -7.28
N GLN A 227 15.74 -0.08 -6.50
CA GLN A 227 16.71 0.31 -5.49
C GLN A 227 16.21 -0.10 -4.10
N TYR A 228 17.10 -0.60 -3.24
CA TYR A 228 16.72 -1.21 -1.97
C TYR A 228 17.43 -0.51 -0.81
N HIS A 229 16.65 -0.03 0.14
CA HIS A 229 17.13 0.73 1.29
C HIS A 229 16.64 0.09 2.58
N MET A 230 17.59 -0.29 3.43
CA MET A 230 17.30 -0.78 4.78
C MET A 230 17.64 0.32 5.78
N ILE A 231 16.64 0.76 6.54
CA ILE A 231 16.81 1.80 7.54
C ILE A 231 17.07 1.16 8.89
N GLN A 232 18.25 1.47 9.45
CA GLN A 232 18.70 0.95 10.73
C GLN A 232 17.81 1.45 11.88
N THR A 233 17.61 0.64 12.91
CA THR A 233 16.86 0.98 14.12
C THR A 233 15.41 1.45 13.88
N ARG A 234 14.84 1.07 12.74
CA ARG A 234 13.43 1.37 12.40
C ARG A 234 12.63 0.09 12.24
N GLY A 235 11.44 0.12 12.79
CA GLY A 235 10.43 -0.92 12.60
C GLY A 235 9.40 -0.52 11.55
N HIS A 236 8.32 -1.29 11.47
CA HIS A 236 7.31 -1.17 10.44
C HIS A 236 6.62 0.21 10.37
N LEU A 237 6.23 0.76 11.50
CA LEU A 237 5.46 2.01 11.55
C LEU A 237 6.35 3.26 11.61
N ASN A 238 7.42 3.23 12.42
CA ASN A 238 8.27 4.39 12.58
C ASN A 238 9.24 4.62 11.41
N LEU A 239 9.28 3.69 10.45
CA LEU A 239 9.94 3.86 9.16
C LEU A 239 9.46 5.14 8.45
N LEU A 240 8.15 5.45 8.51
CA LEU A 240 7.55 6.61 7.86
C LEU A 240 8.05 7.95 8.42
N TYR A 241 8.52 7.96 9.66
CA TYR A 241 9.01 9.16 10.35
C TYR A 241 10.54 9.28 10.32
N ALA A 242 11.23 8.36 9.66
CA ALA A 242 12.68 8.39 9.58
C ALA A 242 13.15 9.50 8.63
N PRO A 243 14.11 10.36 9.03
CA PRO A 243 14.68 11.37 8.14
C PRO A 243 15.29 10.77 6.88
N GLU A 244 15.86 9.57 6.99
CA GLU A 244 16.45 8.81 5.87
C GLU A 244 15.38 8.45 4.83
N THR A 245 14.19 8.04 5.28
CA THR A 245 13.04 7.76 4.39
C THR A 245 12.67 8.99 3.57
N LEU A 246 12.56 10.15 4.22
CA LEU A 246 12.28 11.41 3.53
C LEU A 246 13.36 11.77 2.51
N GLN A 247 14.64 11.56 2.85
CA GLN A 247 15.74 11.84 1.94
C GLN A 247 15.75 10.93 0.71
N ILE A 248 15.40 9.65 0.89
CA ILE A 248 15.28 8.69 -0.22
C ILE A 248 14.14 9.11 -1.14
N ILE A 249 12.98 9.44 -0.58
CA ILE A 249 11.82 9.91 -1.36
C ILE A 249 12.18 11.16 -2.18
N LYS A 250 12.81 12.16 -1.56
CA LYS A 250 13.25 13.39 -2.27
C LYS A 250 14.22 13.10 -3.40
N ARG A 251 15.17 12.16 -3.19
CA ARG A 251 16.12 11.74 -4.22
C ARG A 251 15.41 11.02 -5.36
N HIS A 252 14.46 10.13 -5.05
CA HIS A 252 13.63 9.47 -6.05
C HIS A 252 12.92 10.47 -6.96
N LEU A 253 12.29 11.50 -6.35
CA LEU A 253 11.62 12.57 -7.08
C LEU A 253 12.58 13.43 -7.92
N ALA A 254 13.82 13.61 -7.48
CA ALA A 254 14.82 14.42 -8.21
C ALA A 254 15.44 13.69 -9.41
N THR A 255 15.42 12.36 -9.45
CA THR A 255 16.06 11.52 -10.47
C THR A 255 15.07 10.88 -11.46
N GLY A 256 13.79 11.14 -11.31
CA GLY A 256 12.68 10.58 -12.10
C GLY A 256 12.24 11.47 -13.28
#